data_8820b03b2ef5ea53f20b99051c183e4c
#
_entry.id   8820b03b2ef5ea53f20b99051c183e4c
#
_cell.length_a   1.000
_cell.length_b   1.000
_cell.length_c   1.000
_cell.angle_alpha   90.00
_cell.angle_beta   90.00
_cell.angle_gamma   90.00
#
_symmetry.space_group_name_H-M   'P 1'
#
loop_
_entity.id
_entity.type
_entity.pdbx_description
1 polymer ?
#
loop_
_entity_poly.entity_id
_entity_poly.type
_entity_poly.pdbx_seq_one_letter_code
_entity_poly.pdbx_strand_id
1 'polypeptide(L)'
;MFPLTDTGPPALDPGVLAFFMNRIAVQGQVFLFSYQDQQGGTATEYWSSGLHLVPAFAGTWLVHEGFPAQVRHLFLSHSAADILCFCQLRPDWLTVPGNVAFAALGLLATASQARFLKERFANAKVHTLFDAGLTGRVTDCKIALWRAGKDAAFRVMDDTVQITYRRRKFNIPVSAFSLHRFEKAVALRSNIRTHKPKGCFGSYHEFFVDT
;
A
#
# COMPACT_ATOMS: atom_id res chain seq x y z
N MET A 1 18.48 -21.03 22.97
CA MET A 1 18.86 -19.61 23.02
C MET A 1 19.55 -19.31 21.69
N PHE A 2 18.81 -18.82 20.71
CA PHE A 2 19.39 -18.43 19.41
C PHE A 2 20.10 -17.09 19.61
N PRO A 3 21.33 -16.92 19.11
CA PRO A 3 21.96 -15.61 19.14
C PRO A 3 21.13 -14.67 18.27
N LEU A 4 20.56 -13.64 18.89
CA LEU A 4 20.07 -12.46 18.15
C LEU A 4 21.30 -11.83 17.49
N THR A 5 21.52 -12.15 16.24
CA THR A 5 22.49 -11.42 15.43
C THR A 5 22.08 -9.97 15.43
N ASP A 6 23.01 -9.11 15.77
CA ASP A 6 22.88 -7.66 15.91
C ASP A 6 22.66 -7.01 14.53
N THR A 7 21.42 -7.14 14.03
CA THR A 7 21.06 -6.65 12.71
C THR A 7 20.07 -5.49 12.90
N GLY A 8 20.62 -4.27 12.85
CA GLY A 8 19.86 -3.02 12.89
C GLY A 8 18.74 -2.93 11.84
N PRO A 9 17.95 -1.86 11.86
CA PRO A 9 16.99 -1.64 10.78
C PRO A 9 17.73 -1.61 9.44
N PRO A 10 17.10 -2.05 8.33
CA PRO A 10 17.73 -2.03 7.02
C PRO A 10 18.30 -0.64 6.71
N ALA A 11 19.50 -0.59 6.12
CA ALA A 11 20.17 0.68 5.81
C ALA A 11 19.40 1.43 4.73
N LEU A 12 18.58 2.38 5.15
CA LEU A 12 17.87 3.30 4.25
C LEU A 12 18.75 4.52 3.93
N ASP A 13 18.58 5.07 2.74
CA ASP A 13 19.19 6.35 2.37
C ASP A 13 18.76 7.44 3.37
N PRO A 14 19.73 8.27 3.86
CA PRO A 14 19.44 9.33 4.83
C PRO A 14 18.35 10.30 4.36
N GLY A 15 18.24 10.59 3.07
CA GLY A 15 17.21 11.48 2.52
C GLY A 15 15.83 10.85 2.59
N VAL A 16 15.71 9.53 2.30
CA VAL A 16 14.45 8.79 2.47
C VAL A 16 14.05 8.78 3.93
N LEU A 17 14.99 8.43 4.82
CA LEU A 17 14.72 8.40 6.25
C LEU A 17 14.28 9.77 6.78
N ALA A 18 14.97 10.83 6.40
CA ALA A 18 14.65 12.21 6.83
C ALA A 18 13.23 12.64 6.46
N PHE A 19 12.75 12.27 5.26
CA PHE A 19 11.38 12.55 4.82
C PHE A 19 10.32 11.93 5.73
N PHE A 20 10.56 10.71 6.22
CA PHE A 20 9.59 9.97 7.03
C PHE A 20 9.80 10.08 8.54
N MET A 21 10.90 10.68 9.03
CA MET A 21 11.30 10.67 10.45
C MET A 21 10.20 11.14 11.42
N ASN A 22 9.40 12.12 11.05
CA ASN A 22 8.32 12.63 11.90
C ASN A 22 7.14 11.64 12.05
N ARG A 23 7.17 10.50 11.35
CA ARG A 23 6.13 9.46 11.33
C ARG A 23 6.66 8.07 11.65
N ILE A 24 7.91 7.99 12.05
CA ILE A 24 8.58 6.76 12.47
C ILE A 24 9.04 6.96 13.90
N ALA A 25 8.67 6.04 14.80
CA ALA A 25 9.33 5.90 16.08
C ALA A 25 10.39 4.80 15.98
N VAL A 26 11.48 4.94 16.73
CA VAL A 26 12.57 3.96 16.76
C VAL A 26 12.70 3.43 18.18
N GLN A 27 12.63 2.11 18.35
CA GLN A 27 12.86 1.45 19.63
C GLN A 27 13.95 0.38 19.46
N GLY A 28 15.14 0.67 19.96
CA GLY A 28 16.32 -0.14 19.70
C GLY A 28 16.61 -0.18 18.19
N GLN A 29 16.49 -1.35 17.59
CA GLN A 29 16.73 -1.60 16.18
C GLN A 29 15.43 -1.81 15.37
N VAL A 30 14.28 -1.43 15.92
CA VAL A 30 12.97 -1.63 15.32
C VAL A 30 12.36 -0.28 14.95
N PHE A 31 11.93 -0.13 13.70
CA PHE A 31 11.06 0.95 13.27
C PHE A 31 9.61 0.63 13.65
N LEU A 32 8.92 1.62 14.17
CA LEU A 32 7.52 1.56 14.57
C LEU A 32 6.72 2.57 13.77
N PHE A 33 5.66 2.11 13.10
CA PHE A 33 4.75 2.95 12.34
C PHE A 33 3.37 2.90 12.97
N SER A 34 2.89 4.04 13.48
CA SER A 34 1.60 4.12 14.16
C SER A 34 0.47 4.36 13.17
N TYR A 35 -0.41 3.39 13.06
CA TYR A 35 -1.67 3.47 12.31
C TYR A 35 -2.75 4.05 13.22
N GLN A 36 -3.58 4.93 12.68
CA GLN A 36 -4.68 5.54 13.41
C GLN A 36 -5.98 5.47 12.59
N ASP A 37 -7.07 5.11 13.23
CA ASP A 37 -8.40 5.19 12.64
C ASP A 37 -9.07 6.55 12.94
N GLN A 38 -10.27 6.76 12.36
CA GLN A 38 -11.03 7.99 12.55
C GLN A 38 -11.67 8.13 13.94
N GLN A 39 -11.64 7.07 14.75
CA GLN A 39 -12.21 7.01 16.11
C GLN A 39 -11.14 7.15 17.19
N GLY A 40 -9.87 7.28 16.80
CA GLY A 40 -8.73 7.40 17.71
C GLY A 40 -8.12 6.07 18.12
N GLY A 41 -8.60 4.94 17.58
CA GLY A 41 -7.95 3.64 17.74
C GLY A 41 -6.60 3.62 17.07
N THR A 42 -5.64 2.88 17.67
CA THR A 42 -4.27 2.79 17.16
C THR A 42 -3.80 1.35 17.05
N ALA A 43 -2.91 1.10 16.08
CA ALA A 43 -2.14 -0.14 15.97
C ALA A 43 -0.75 0.19 15.43
N THR A 44 0.21 -0.70 15.63
CA THR A 44 1.61 -0.46 15.25
C THR A 44 2.09 -1.53 14.30
N GLU A 45 2.73 -1.11 13.21
CA GLU A 45 3.58 -1.96 12.38
C GLU A 45 5.00 -1.92 12.96
N TYR A 46 5.65 -3.09 13.00
CA TYR A 46 7.02 -3.27 13.48
C TYR A 46 7.89 -3.75 12.32
N TRP A 47 9.03 -3.10 12.11
CA TRP A 47 9.97 -3.47 11.07
C TRP A 47 11.43 -3.40 11.52
N SER A 48 12.15 -4.50 11.34
CA SER A 48 13.61 -4.62 11.46
C SER A 48 14.11 -5.62 10.44
N SER A 49 15.43 -5.90 10.40
CA SER A 49 16.01 -6.88 9.47
C SER A 49 15.46 -8.30 9.62
N GLY A 50 14.99 -8.68 10.82
CA GLY A 50 14.46 -10.03 11.10
C GLY A 50 12.97 -10.05 11.48
N LEU A 51 12.29 -8.90 11.45
CA LEU A 51 10.88 -8.78 11.87
C LEU A 51 10.12 -7.81 10.99
N HIS A 52 9.02 -8.26 10.41
CA HIS A 52 8.05 -7.39 9.74
C HIS A 52 6.64 -7.82 10.10
N LEU A 53 5.97 -7.03 10.95
CA LEU A 53 4.61 -7.28 11.41
C LEU A 53 3.70 -6.12 11.01
N VAL A 54 2.83 -6.36 10.05
CA VAL A 54 1.84 -5.39 9.57
C VAL A 54 0.53 -5.62 10.32
N PRO A 55 -0.13 -4.58 10.87
CA PRO A 55 -1.36 -4.76 11.61
C PRO A 55 -2.55 -5.09 10.71
N ALA A 56 -3.42 -6.01 11.16
CA ALA A 56 -4.74 -6.24 10.60
C ALA A 56 -5.75 -5.27 11.24
N PHE A 57 -5.60 -3.97 10.95
CA PHE A 57 -6.35 -2.89 11.59
C PHE A 57 -6.85 -1.89 10.54
N ALA A 58 -8.05 -1.34 10.75
CA ALA A 58 -8.70 -0.43 9.80
C ALA A 58 -8.20 1.03 9.87
N GLY A 59 -7.13 1.29 10.61
CA GLY A 59 -6.45 2.58 10.63
C GLY A 59 -5.49 2.77 9.46
N THR A 60 -4.91 3.96 9.37
CA THR A 60 -3.99 4.34 8.30
C THR A 60 -2.74 4.98 8.90
N TRP A 61 -1.57 4.52 8.51
CA TRP A 61 -0.35 5.29 8.65
C TRP A 61 -0.28 6.26 7.48
N LEU A 62 -0.19 7.56 7.75
CA LEU A 62 -0.32 8.60 6.74
C LEU A 62 0.80 9.62 6.85
N VAL A 63 1.50 9.88 5.74
CA VAL A 63 2.55 10.89 5.61
C VAL A 63 2.24 11.81 4.45
N HIS A 64 2.24 13.10 4.70
CA HIS A 64 2.25 14.15 3.69
C HIS A 64 2.78 15.44 4.32
N GLU A 65 3.34 16.29 3.51
CA GLU A 65 3.72 17.65 3.88
C GLU A 65 2.74 18.65 3.29
N GLY A 66 2.59 19.79 3.97
CA GLY A 66 1.73 20.88 3.51
C GLY A 66 0.23 20.55 3.46
N PHE A 67 -0.47 21.26 2.58
CA PHE A 67 -1.94 21.16 2.49
C PHE A 67 -2.37 19.98 1.62
N PRO A 68 -3.35 19.17 2.06
CA PRO A 68 -3.86 18.02 1.29
C PRO A 68 -4.32 18.37 -0.13
N ALA A 69 -4.84 19.58 -0.35
CA ALA A 69 -5.29 20.04 -1.66
C ALA A 69 -4.15 20.22 -2.69
N GLN A 70 -2.91 20.37 -2.23
CA GLN A 70 -1.72 20.51 -3.07
C GLN A 70 -1.16 19.16 -3.53
N VAL A 71 -1.48 18.08 -2.83
CA VAL A 71 -1.01 16.73 -3.14
C VAL A 71 -1.52 16.31 -4.53
N ARG A 72 -0.58 15.95 -5.40
CA ARG A 72 -0.84 15.49 -6.78
C ARG A 72 -0.72 13.98 -6.94
N HIS A 73 -0.01 13.33 -6.03
CA HIS A 73 0.25 11.89 -6.07
C HIS A 73 0.01 11.27 -4.69
N LEU A 74 -0.88 10.29 -4.61
CA LEU A 74 -1.18 9.52 -3.41
C LEU A 74 -0.75 8.07 -3.63
N PHE A 75 0.22 7.61 -2.85
CA PHE A 75 0.72 6.25 -2.87
C PHE A 75 0.08 5.41 -1.77
N LEU A 76 -0.44 4.24 -2.11
CA LEU A 76 -1.13 3.31 -1.21
C LEU A 76 -0.41 1.97 -1.15
N SER A 77 -0.15 1.47 0.06
CA SER A 77 0.39 0.14 0.31
C SER A 77 -0.35 -0.56 1.45
N HIS A 78 -0.08 -1.83 1.66
CA HIS A 78 -0.45 -2.53 2.90
C HIS A 78 0.44 -2.08 4.06
N SER A 79 1.71 -1.83 3.81
CA SER A 79 2.77 -1.64 4.79
C SER A 79 3.47 -0.30 4.61
N ALA A 80 3.86 0.33 5.72
CA ALA A 80 4.71 1.50 5.73
C ALA A 80 6.15 1.14 5.29
N ALA A 81 6.66 -0.03 5.69
CA ALA A 81 7.96 -0.52 5.26
C ALA A 81 8.06 -0.65 3.74
N ASP A 82 7.02 -1.19 3.06
CA ASP A 82 6.97 -1.24 1.59
C ASP A 82 7.06 0.14 0.94
N ILE A 83 6.44 1.14 1.55
CA ILE A 83 6.52 2.53 1.07
C ILE A 83 7.94 3.06 1.18
N LEU A 84 8.63 2.82 2.30
CA LEU A 84 10.02 3.24 2.48
C LEU A 84 10.93 2.54 1.47
N CYS A 85 10.79 1.23 1.30
CA CYS A 85 11.54 0.45 0.32
C CYS A 85 11.28 0.91 -1.13
N PHE A 86 10.02 1.23 -1.47
CA PHE A 86 9.71 1.84 -2.77
C PHE A 86 10.40 3.19 -2.96
N CYS A 87 10.39 4.06 -1.95
CA CYS A 87 11.05 5.37 -2.02
C CYS A 87 12.57 5.26 -2.08
N GLN A 88 13.16 4.25 -1.45
CA GLN A 88 14.58 3.91 -1.58
C GLN A 88 14.97 3.61 -3.03
N LEU A 89 14.11 2.90 -3.76
CA LEU A 89 14.31 2.58 -5.17
C LEU A 89 13.93 3.73 -6.12
N ARG A 90 13.11 4.66 -5.65
CA ARG A 90 12.54 5.74 -6.45
C ARG A 90 12.54 7.07 -5.66
N PRO A 91 13.72 7.57 -5.25
CA PRO A 91 13.84 8.79 -4.46
C PRO A 91 13.34 10.03 -5.20
N ASP A 92 13.23 9.97 -6.52
CA ASP A 92 12.67 11.03 -7.36
C ASP A 92 11.26 11.48 -6.91
N TRP A 93 10.48 10.62 -6.26
CA TRP A 93 9.17 10.98 -5.72
C TRP A 93 9.24 11.90 -4.50
N LEU A 94 10.37 11.98 -3.81
CA LEU A 94 10.55 12.80 -2.61
C LEU A 94 11.10 14.20 -2.92
N THR A 95 11.43 14.51 -4.18
CA THR A 95 12.13 15.75 -4.55
C THR A 95 11.29 17.02 -4.48
N VAL A 96 9.95 16.89 -4.50
CA VAL A 96 9.03 18.02 -4.45
C VAL A 96 8.15 17.91 -3.20
N PRO A 97 8.54 18.59 -2.09
CA PRO A 97 7.75 18.60 -0.86
C PRO A 97 6.31 19.05 -1.10
N GLY A 98 5.35 18.42 -0.41
CA GLY A 98 3.94 18.76 -0.53
C GLY A 98 3.22 18.21 -1.77
N ASN A 99 3.94 17.66 -2.76
CA ASN A 99 3.35 17.11 -3.97
C ASN A 99 2.88 15.65 -3.82
N VAL A 100 3.39 14.96 -2.80
CA VAL A 100 3.13 13.54 -2.56
C VAL A 100 2.50 13.28 -1.19
N ALA A 101 1.69 12.23 -1.12
CA ALA A 101 1.24 11.64 0.12
C ALA A 101 1.42 10.12 0.05
N PHE A 102 1.74 9.51 1.18
CA PHE A 102 1.91 8.07 1.34
C PHE A 102 0.97 7.57 2.43
N ALA A 103 0.25 6.48 2.15
CA ALA A 103 -0.67 5.87 3.10
C ALA A 103 -0.53 4.34 3.11
N ALA A 104 -0.20 3.79 4.28
CA ALA A 104 -0.27 2.36 4.51
C ALA A 104 -1.59 2.01 5.19
N LEU A 105 -2.28 0.99 4.68
CA LEU A 105 -3.66 0.64 5.02
C LEU A 105 -3.78 -0.57 5.95
N GLY A 106 -2.66 -1.19 6.32
CA GLY A 106 -2.64 -2.48 7.02
C GLY A 106 -2.97 -3.65 6.10
N LEU A 107 -2.96 -4.87 6.66
CA LEU A 107 -3.20 -6.11 5.89
C LEU A 107 -4.59 -6.15 5.24
N LEU A 108 -5.59 -5.53 5.88
CA LEU A 108 -7.00 -5.57 5.46
C LEU A 108 -7.49 -4.16 5.10
N ALA A 109 -7.12 -3.68 3.93
CA ALA A 109 -7.62 -2.42 3.41
C ALA A 109 -9.16 -2.39 3.36
N THR A 110 -9.77 -1.24 3.69
CA THR A 110 -11.21 -1.08 3.82
C THR A 110 -11.78 0.02 2.92
N ALA A 111 -13.06 -0.06 2.63
CA ALA A 111 -13.78 0.97 1.89
C ALA A 111 -13.79 2.34 2.62
N SER A 112 -13.82 2.33 3.96
CA SER A 112 -13.77 3.56 4.78
C SER A 112 -12.45 4.28 4.63
N GLN A 113 -11.31 3.57 4.68
CA GLN A 113 -9.98 4.14 4.42
C GLN A 113 -9.89 4.73 3.01
N ALA A 114 -10.35 3.98 1.99
CA ALA A 114 -10.32 4.46 0.61
C ALA A 114 -11.18 5.73 0.41
N ARG A 115 -12.32 5.84 1.08
CA ARG A 115 -13.20 7.02 1.07
C ARG A 115 -12.53 8.19 1.78
N PHE A 116 -12.04 8.00 3.00
CA PHE A 116 -11.31 9.01 3.77
C PHE A 116 -10.16 9.61 2.96
N LEU A 117 -9.33 8.77 2.34
CA LEU A 117 -8.21 9.23 1.52
C LEU A 117 -8.66 9.94 0.24
N LYS A 118 -9.79 9.52 -0.36
CA LYS A 118 -10.37 10.20 -1.51
C LYS A 118 -10.84 11.61 -1.16
N GLU A 119 -11.52 11.77 -0.03
CA GLU A 119 -12.02 13.06 0.45
C GLU A 119 -10.85 13.99 0.81
N ARG A 120 -9.85 13.47 1.51
CA ARG A 120 -8.68 14.23 1.95
C ARG A 120 -7.78 14.67 0.80
N PHE A 121 -7.59 13.82 -0.22
CA PHE A 121 -6.72 14.05 -1.38
C PHE A 121 -7.49 13.97 -2.69
N ALA A 122 -8.53 14.78 -2.82
CA ALA A 122 -9.48 14.72 -3.93
C ALA A 122 -8.83 14.89 -5.31
N ASN A 123 -7.76 15.69 -5.40
CA ASN A 123 -7.06 16.01 -6.65
C ASN A 123 -5.89 15.08 -6.96
N ALA A 124 -5.57 14.15 -6.06
CA ALA A 124 -4.40 13.30 -6.21
C ALA A 124 -4.65 12.15 -7.19
N LYS A 125 -3.69 11.92 -8.08
CA LYS A 125 -3.57 10.68 -8.84
C LYS A 125 -3.15 9.56 -7.90
N VAL A 126 -3.87 8.45 -7.93
CA VAL A 126 -3.58 7.32 -7.05
C VAL A 126 -2.58 6.38 -7.68
N HIS A 127 -1.61 5.97 -6.88
CA HIS A 127 -0.61 4.96 -7.15
C HIS A 127 -0.74 3.85 -6.12
N THR A 128 -0.75 2.59 -6.52
CA THR A 128 -0.79 1.46 -5.59
C THR A 128 0.51 0.68 -5.62
N LEU A 129 0.98 0.31 -4.44
CA LEU A 129 2.21 -0.42 -4.16
C LEU A 129 1.93 -1.79 -3.51
N PHE A 130 0.68 -2.30 -3.64
CA PHE A 130 0.32 -3.59 -3.06
C PHE A 130 1.10 -4.73 -3.73
N ASP A 131 1.22 -5.84 -3.01
CA ASP A 131 1.96 -7.03 -3.44
C ASP A 131 1.66 -7.47 -4.87
N ALA A 132 2.64 -8.10 -5.52
CA ALA A 132 2.48 -8.68 -6.86
C ALA A 132 1.59 -9.93 -6.87
N GLY A 133 1.38 -10.55 -5.70
CA GLY A 133 0.50 -11.71 -5.51
C GLY A 133 -0.98 -11.41 -5.78
N LEU A 134 -1.80 -12.45 -5.76
CA LEU A 134 -3.23 -12.32 -6.07
C LEU A 134 -3.95 -11.37 -5.09
N THR A 135 -3.63 -11.44 -3.80
CA THR A 135 -4.22 -10.58 -2.77
C THR A 135 -3.97 -9.09 -3.07
N GLY A 136 -2.73 -8.70 -3.40
CA GLY A 136 -2.41 -7.33 -3.75
C GLY A 136 -3.12 -6.87 -5.04
N ARG A 137 -3.22 -7.74 -6.05
CA ARG A 137 -3.96 -7.45 -7.30
C ARG A 137 -5.47 -7.31 -7.06
N VAL A 138 -6.06 -8.09 -6.15
CA VAL A 138 -7.47 -7.93 -5.73
C VAL A 138 -7.65 -6.63 -4.96
N THR A 139 -6.70 -6.26 -4.09
CA THR A 139 -6.73 -4.99 -3.36
C THR A 139 -6.67 -3.80 -4.31
N ASP A 140 -5.84 -3.82 -5.37
CA ASP A 140 -5.84 -2.80 -6.42
C ASP A 140 -7.25 -2.59 -7.01
N CYS A 141 -7.95 -3.69 -7.32
CA CYS A 141 -9.33 -3.65 -7.86
C CYS A 141 -10.34 -3.12 -6.84
N LYS A 142 -10.21 -3.51 -5.56
CA LYS A 142 -11.07 -3.01 -4.48
C LYS A 142 -10.88 -1.51 -4.25
N ILE A 143 -9.64 -1.01 -4.22
CA ILE A 143 -9.38 0.43 -4.14
C ILE A 143 -10.03 1.19 -5.30
N ALA A 144 -9.92 0.67 -6.52
CA ALA A 144 -10.56 1.27 -7.69
C ALA A 144 -12.09 1.36 -7.55
N LEU A 145 -12.71 0.28 -7.08
CA LEU A 145 -14.15 0.22 -6.82
C LEU A 145 -14.58 1.18 -5.71
N TRP A 146 -13.93 1.12 -4.55
CA TRP A 146 -14.31 1.91 -3.37
C TRP A 146 -14.15 3.41 -3.62
N ARG A 147 -13.11 3.82 -4.33
CA ARG A 147 -12.94 5.22 -4.75
C ARG A 147 -14.04 5.67 -5.72
N ALA A 148 -14.62 4.75 -6.49
CA ALA A 148 -15.79 5.01 -7.35
C ALA A 148 -17.14 4.88 -6.61
N GLY A 149 -17.15 4.63 -5.28
CA GLY A 149 -18.35 4.39 -4.50
C GLY A 149 -19.05 3.08 -4.86
N LYS A 150 -18.30 2.07 -5.31
CA LYS A 150 -18.77 0.77 -5.77
C LYS A 150 -18.10 -0.34 -4.98
N ASP A 151 -18.63 -1.56 -5.08
CA ASP A 151 -18.01 -2.75 -4.53
C ASP A 151 -18.28 -3.97 -5.41
N ALA A 152 -17.48 -5.02 -5.24
CA ALA A 152 -17.62 -6.33 -5.88
C ALA A 152 -17.11 -7.42 -4.95
N ALA A 153 -17.70 -8.61 -5.08
CA ALA A 153 -17.18 -9.81 -4.44
C ALA A 153 -16.18 -10.51 -5.38
N PHE A 154 -15.06 -10.96 -4.79
CA PHE A 154 -14.03 -11.74 -5.47
C PHE A 154 -13.93 -13.11 -4.82
N ARG A 155 -13.95 -14.17 -5.60
CA ARG A 155 -13.77 -15.56 -5.16
C ARG A 155 -12.76 -16.24 -6.06
N VAL A 156 -11.84 -16.97 -5.47
CA VAL A 156 -10.94 -17.85 -6.23
C VAL A 156 -11.63 -19.22 -6.35
N MET A 157 -11.76 -19.69 -7.58
CA MET A 157 -12.31 -21.00 -7.91
C MET A 157 -11.33 -21.64 -8.89
N ASP A 158 -10.64 -22.67 -8.43
CA ASP A 158 -9.53 -23.29 -9.18
C ASP A 158 -8.53 -22.23 -9.64
N ASP A 159 -8.23 -22.15 -10.93
CA ASP A 159 -7.30 -21.17 -11.52
C ASP A 159 -7.99 -19.89 -11.99
N THR A 160 -9.18 -19.59 -11.49
CA THR A 160 -10.00 -18.47 -11.95
C THR A 160 -10.44 -17.57 -10.80
N VAL A 161 -10.34 -16.27 -10.98
CA VAL A 161 -10.96 -15.25 -10.11
C VAL A 161 -12.37 -14.98 -10.65
N GLN A 162 -13.38 -15.43 -9.93
CA GLN A 162 -14.77 -15.07 -10.19
C GLN A 162 -15.07 -13.73 -9.50
N ILE A 163 -15.59 -12.77 -10.28
CA ILE A 163 -15.97 -11.43 -9.83
C ILE A 163 -17.48 -11.30 -9.92
N THR A 164 -18.14 -10.97 -8.83
CA THR A 164 -19.56 -10.61 -8.85
C THR A 164 -19.70 -9.11 -8.69
N TYR A 165 -20.11 -8.44 -9.79
CA TYR A 165 -20.28 -6.98 -9.84
C TYR A 165 -21.62 -6.63 -10.48
N ARG A 166 -22.45 -5.82 -9.84
CA ARG A 166 -23.77 -5.39 -10.32
C ARG A 166 -24.65 -6.58 -10.76
N ARG A 167 -24.69 -7.66 -9.95
CA ARG A 167 -25.42 -8.91 -10.23
C ARG A 167 -24.92 -9.70 -11.45
N ARG A 168 -23.83 -9.31 -12.07
CA ARG A 168 -23.18 -10.06 -13.16
C ARG A 168 -21.93 -10.75 -12.65
N LYS A 169 -21.63 -11.90 -13.23
CA LYS A 169 -20.42 -12.69 -12.94
C LYS A 169 -19.43 -12.54 -14.10
N PHE A 170 -18.17 -12.33 -13.75
CA PHE A 170 -17.05 -12.25 -14.67
C PHE A 170 -15.98 -13.21 -14.18
N ASN A 171 -15.31 -13.90 -15.09
CA ASN A 171 -14.24 -14.83 -14.76
C ASN A 171 -12.95 -14.38 -15.44
N ILE A 172 -11.87 -14.27 -14.68
CA ILE A 172 -10.54 -13.93 -15.19
C ILE A 172 -9.57 -14.97 -14.65
N PRO A 173 -8.75 -15.63 -15.50
CA PRO A 173 -7.72 -16.55 -15.03
C PRO A 173 -6.78 -15.88 -14.01
N VAL A 174 -6.40 -16.59 -12.95
CA VAL A 174 -5.51 -16.06 -11.88
C VAL A 174 -4.21 -15.54 -12.48
N SER A 175 -3.61 -16.23 -13.44
CA SER A 175 -2.37 -15.82 -14.12
C SER A 175 -2.49 -14.50 -14.89
N ALA A 176 -3.68 -14.18 -15.42
CA ALA A 176 -3.96 -12.95 -16.17
C ALA A 176 -4.64 -11.86 -15.34
N PHE A 177 -4.97 -12.14 -14.06
CA PHE A 177 -5.71 -11.22 -13.22
C PHE A 177 -4.88 -9.97 -12.92
N SER A 178 -5.43 -8.80 -13.21
CA SER A 178 -4.81 -7.49 -12.96
C SER A 178 -5.89 -6.41 -12.92
N LEU A 179 -5.56 -5.22 -12.36
CA LEU A 179 -6.47 -4.07 -12.39
C LEU A 179 -6.94 -3.75 -13.81
N HIS A 180 -6.05 -3.72 -14.79
CA HIS A 180 -6.40 -3.45 -16.18
C HIS A 180 -7.41 -4.47 -16.76
N ARG A 181 -7.17 -5.77 -16.54
CA ARG A 181 -8.09 -6.83 -17.00
C ARG A 181 -9.43 -6.74 -16.30
N PHE A 182 -9.42 -6.48 -15.00
CA PHE A 182 -10.64 -6.23 -14.22
C PHE A 182 -11.43 -5.05 -14.77
N GLU A 183 -10.80 -3.87 -14.94
CA GLU A 183 -11.46 -2.67 -15.44
C GLU A 183 -12.09 -2.89 -16.82
N LYS A 184 -11.40 -3.61 -17.70
CA LYS A 184 -11.91 -3.98 -19.02
C LYS A 184 -13.14 -4.88 -18.91
N ALA A 185 -13.12 -5.88 -18.02
CA ALA A 185 -14.22 -6.84 -17.84
C ALA A 185 -15.50 -6.17 -17.31
N VAL A 186 -15.36 -5.23 -16.34
CA VAL A 186 -16.52 -4.62 -15.67
C VAL A 186 -16.87 -3.22 -16.20
N ALA A 187 -16.21 -2.76 -17.26
CA ALA A 187 -16.35 -1.42 -17.84
C ALA A 187 -16.17 -0.30 -16.79
N LEU A 188 -15.12 -0.39 -15.98
CA LEU A 188 -14.68 0.60 -15.01
C LEU A 188 -13.42 1.30 -15.53
N ARG A 189 -13.25 2.58 -15.16
CA ARG A 189 -12.01 3.33 -15.39
C ARG A 189 -11.67 4.11 -14.13
N SER A 190 -10.60 3.71 -13.43
CA SER A 190 -10.22 4.30 -12.14
C SER A 190 -9.12 5.34 -12.25
N ASN A 191 -8.33 5.33 -13.32
CA ASN A 191 -7.10 6.12 -13.49
C ASN A 191 -6.04 5.84 -12.39
N ILE A 192 -6.09 4.68 -11.75
CA ILE A 192 -5.09 4.24 -10.78
C ILE A 192 -3.88 3.69 -11.53
N ARG A 193 -2.68 4.02 -11.07
CA ARG A 193 -1.43 3.45 -11.56
C ARG A 193 -0.92 2.42 -10.55
N THR A 194 -0.82 1.18 -10.97
CA THR A 194 -0.21 0.11 -10.15
C THR A 194 1.30 0.10 -10.35
N HIS A 195 2.05 -0.04 -9.26
CA HIS A 195 3.48 -0.29 -9.26
C HIS A 195 3.73 -1.63 -8.58
N LYS A 196 4.54 -2.46 -9.21
CA LYS A 196 4.90 -3.78 -8.68
C LYS A 196 6.42 -3.90 -8.65
N PRO A 197 7.00 -4.61 -7.68
CA PRO A 197 8.43 -4.88 -7.68
C PRO A 197 8.83 -5.62 -8.96
N LYS A 198 10.08 -5.48 -9.34
CA LYS A 198 10.63 -6.19 -10.51
C LYS A 198 11.00 -7.63 -10.14
N GLY A 199 11.06 -8.51 -11.14
CA GLY A 199 11.48 -9.90 -10.94
C GLY A 199 10.41 -10.78 -10.30
N CYS A 200 10.84 -11.69 -9.44
CA CYS A 200 9.98 -12.68 -8.76
C CYS A 200 9.50 -12.23 -7.37
N PHE A 201 9.84 -11.03 -6.94
CA PHE A 201 9.52 -10.54 -5.61
C PHE A 201 8.03 -10.23 -5.43
N GLY A 202 7.49 -10.61 -4.28
CA GLY A 202 6.10 -10.38 -3.92
C GLY A 202 5.82 -8.94 -3.51
N SER A 203 6.75 -8.31 -2.78
CA SER A 203 6.60 -6.94 -2.24
C SER A 203 7.86 -6.10 -2.45
N TYR A 204 7.78 -4.78 -2.21
CA TYR A 204 8.96 -3.90 -2.23
C TYR A 204 9.88 -4.16 -1.04
N HIS A 205 9.34 -4.55 0.10
CA HIS A 205 10.12 -4.96 1.25
C HIS A 205 10.97 -6.20 0.93
N GLU A 206 10.35 -7.25 0.37
CA GLU A 206 11.06 -8.46 -0.06
C GLU A 206 12.17 -8.14 -1.07
N PHE A 207 11.85 -7.35 -2.10
CA PHE A 207 12.85 -6.91 -3.09
C PHE A 207 14.03 -6.18 -2.45
N PHE A 208 13.78 -5.33 -1.45
CA PHE A 208 14.81 -4.52 -0.81
C PHE A 208 15.70 -5.35 0.14
N VAL A 209 15.15 -6.34 0.84
CA VAL A 209 15.91 -7.16 1.79
C VAL A 209 16.79 -8.19 1.07
N ASP A 210 16.39 -8.65 -0.11
CA ASP A 210 17.06 -9.70 -0.87
C ASP A 210 18.07 -9.16 -1.91
N THR A 211 18.19 -7.81 -2.06
CA THR A 211 19.16 -7.14 -2.95
C THR A 211 20.24 -6.41 -2.19
#